data_6dbd346d7168ab9c1c94f3caf1339a73
#
_entry.id   6dbd346d7168ab9c1c94f3caf1339a73
#
_cell.length_a   1.000
_cell.length_b   1.000
_cell.length_c   1.000
_cell.angle_alpha   90.00
_cell.angle_beta   90.00
_cell.angle_gamma   90.00
#
_symmetry.space_group_name_H-M   'P 1'
#
loop_
_entity.id
_entity.type
_entity.pdbx_description
1 polymer ?
#
loop_
_entity_poly.entity_id
_entity_poly.type
_entity_poly.pdbx_seq_one_letter_code
_entity_poly.pdbx_strand_id
1 'polypeptide(L)'
;MEGMENIEEPKPANFLHLTARFTRAIDYARQVHVNYRKATKVPYMAHLMGVASLVMGESGYVHFPVTEDMVIGALLHDAVEDEGGWPRLRDIEANFGSEVAKIVEGCTDSFEGDSSNKLEWEPRKIAYINRLRSEPEGTLLVSAADKVYNARAILEDYREAGPAVWSRFKRGRKEQLWYFGELLKVYEERGSNRLTKELKRVTDELARISAGEA
;
A
#
# COMPACT_ATOMS: atom_id res chain seq x y z
N MET A 1 -42.93 22.00 -19.65
CA MET A 1 -42.62 21.55 -18.27
C MET A 1 -41.93 20.21 -18.40
N GLU A 2 -40.63 20.28 -18.59
CA GLU A 2 -39.78 19.08 -18.72
C GLU A 2 -39.44 18.56 -17.33
N GLY A 3 -39.49 17.23 -17.19
CA GLY A 3 -39.32 16.56 -15.92
C GLY A 3 -37.96 16.78 -15.31
N MET A 4 -37.96 17.28 -14.08
CA MET A 4 -36.80 17.17 -13.19
C MET A 4 -36.63 15.68 -12.89
N GLU A 5 -35.60 15.04 -13.47
CA GLU A 5 -35.13 13.73 -13.03
C GLU A 5 -34.78 13.82 -11.54
N ASN A 6 -35.48 13.02 -10.75
CA ASN A 6 -35.13 12.80 -9.36
C ASN A 6 -33.73 12.18 -9.32
N ILE A 7 -32.72 12.99 -9.04
CA ILE A 7 -31.43 12.49 -8.61
C ILE A 7 -31.65 11.89 -7.22
N GLU A 8 -31.82 10.56 -7.15
CA GLU A 8 -31.85 9.85 -5.86
C GLU A 8 -30.55 10.19 -5.10
N GLU A 9 -30.67 10.86 -3.97
CA GLU A 9 -29.56 11.03 -3.05
C GLU A 9 -28.99 9.65 -2.69
N PRO A 10 -27.67 9.44 -2.76
CA PRO A 10 -27.08 8.14 -2.47
C PRO A 10 -27.42 7.75 -1.03
N LYS A 11 -27.97 6.54 -0.87
CA LYS A 11 -28.39 6.00 0.44
C LYS A 11 -27.22 6.02 1.43
N PRO A 12 -27.40 6.48 2.69
CA PRO A 12 -26.34 6.70 3.67
C PRO A 12 -25.55 5.44 4.11
N ALA A 13 -25.93 4.24 3.63
CA ALA A 13 -25.35 2.96 4.04
C ALA A 13 -23.93 2.69 3.50
N ASN A 14 -23.40 3.49 2.59
CA ASN A 14 -22.11 3.24 1.93
C ASN A 14 -21.02 4.30 2.16
N PHE A 15 -21.22 5.24 3.08
CA PHE A 15 -20.18 6.22 3.36
C PHE A 15 -19.16 5.67 4.36
N LEU A 16 -17.88 5.82 4.04
CA LEU A 16 -16.80 5.54 4.98
C LEU A 16 -16.95 6.43 6.22
N HIS A 17 -17.05 5.82 7.38
CA HIS A 17 -17.09 6.51 8.67
C HIS A 17 -15.84 6.19 9.48
N LEU A 18 -15.11 7.23 9.90
CA LEU A 18 -13.93 7.11 10.74
C LEU A 18 -14.31 7.43 12.20
N THR A 19 -13.93 6.56 13.10
CA THR A 19 -14.21 6.67 14.53
C THR A 19 -12.95 7.01 15.32
N ALA A 20 -13.04 7.04 16.66
CA ALA A 20 -11.89 7.15 17.54
C ALA A 20 -10.87 5.99 17.37
N ARG A 21 -11.26 4.84 16.75
CA ARG A 21 -10.32 3.76 16.41
C ARG A 21 -9.26 4.25 15.42
N PHE A 22 -9.66 5.02 14.42
CA PHE A 22 -8.72 5.62 13.45
C PHE A 22 -7.68 6.52 14.14
N THR A 23 -8.12 7.39 15.06
CA THR A 23 -7.18 8.24 15.83
C THR A 23 -6.20 7.40 16.65
N ARG A 24 -6.68 6.34 17.33
CA ARG A 24 -5.81 5.41 18.06
C ARG A 24 -4.81 4.71 17.12
N ALA A 25 -5.21 4.37 15.89
CA ALA A 25 -4.33 3.75 14.91
C ALA A 25 -3.22 4.70 14.45
N ILE A 26 -3.52 6.01 14.28
CA ILE A 26 -2.50 7.02 13.99
C ILE A 26 -1.47 7.10 15.13
N ASP A 27 -1.95 7.16 16.38
CA ASP A 27 -1.06 7.21 17.55
C ASP A 27 -0.20 5.94 17.67
N TYR A 28 -0.80 4.78 17.43
CA TYR A 28 -0.09 3.51 17.39
C TYR A 28 0.97 3.47 16.29
N ALA A 29 0.62 3.82 15.05
CA ALA A 29 1.55 3.88 13.94
C ALA A 29 2.74 4.80 14.23
N ARG A 30 2.49 5.99 14.82
CA ARG A 30 3.51 6.96 15.20
C ARG A 30 4.46 6.42 16.28
N GLN A 31 3.97 5.59 17.22
CA GLN A 31 4.81 4.98 18.27
C GLN A 31 5.68 3.85 17.69
N VAL A 32 5.15 3.10 16.72
CA VAL A 32 5.84 1.98 16.05
C VAL A 32 6.88 2.51 15.06
N HIS A 33 6.49 3.44 14.20
CA HIS A 33 7.35 3.95 13.12
C HIS A 33 7.98 5.30 13.49
N VAL A 34 9.05 5.27 14.28
CA VAL A 34 9.85 6.45 14.65
C VAL A 34 10.90 6.82 13.61
N ASN A 35 11.04 6.02 12.57
CA ASN A 35 12.08 6.10 11.55
C ASN A 35 11.71 7.04 10.40
N TYR A 36 12.65 7.23 9.48
CA TYR A 36 12.49 7.98 8.25
C TYR A 36 12.45 7.04 7.04
N ARG A 37 11.82 7.49 5.96
CA ARG A 37 11.88 6.80 4.66
C ARG A 37 13.34 6.63 4.25
N LYS A 38 13.64 5.43 3.70
CA LYS A 38 15.01 5.00 3.36
C LYS A 38 15.74 6.06 2.53
N ALA A 39 16.94 6.42 2.98
CA ALA A 39 17.82 7.42 2.36
C ALA A 39 17.19 8.82 2.19
N THR A 40 16.21 9.18 3.02
CA THR A 40 15.58 10.50 3.04
C THR A 40 15.50 11.05 4.47
N LYS A 41 15.01 12.30 4.61
CA LYS A 41 14.62 12.90 5.90
C LYS A 41 13.10 12.94 6.10
N VAL A 42 12.35 12.25 5.24
CA VAL A 42 10.88 12.22 5.31
C VAL A 42 10.47 11.24 6.40
N PRO A 43 9.71 11.67 7.42
CA PRO A 43 9.18 10.75 8.45
C PRO A 43 8.39 9.61 7.82
N TYR A 44 8.55 8.39 8.35
CA TYR A 44 7.82 7.22 7.81
C TYR A 44 6.30 7.40 7.86
N MET A 45 5.82 8.14 8.85
CA MET A 45 4.41 8.53 8.97
C MET A 45 3.83 9.20 7.72
N ALA A 46 4.64 9.94 6.94
CA ALA A 46 4.18 10.55 5.69
C ALA A 46 3.73 9.49 4.68
N HIS A 47 4.45 8.34 4.62
CA HIS A 47 4.07 7.20 3.80
C HIS A 47 2.75 6.57 4.29
N LEU A 48 2.68 6.21 5.58
CA LEU A 48 1.51 5.55 6.15
C LEU A 48 0.23 6.38 5.99
N MET A 49 0.31 7.68 6.27
CA MET A 49 -0.80 8.61 6.07
C MET A 49 -1.17 8.74 4.58
N GLY A 50 -0.17 8.76 3.69
CA GLY A 50 -0.38 8.81 2.25
C GLY A 50 -1.10 7.57 1.73
N VAL A 51 -0.69 6.37 2.18
CA VAL A 51 -1.36 5.10 1.82
C VAL A 51 -2.79 5.07 2.34
N ALA A 52 -3.02 5.44 3.61
CA ALA A 52 -4.36 5.55 4.18
C ALA A 52 -5.24 6.56 3.42
N SER A 53 -4.69 7.72 3.02
CA SER A 53 -5.39 8.71 2.20
C SER A 53 -5.82 8.16 0.84
N LEU A 54 -4.96 7.36 0.17
CA LEU A 54 -5.30 6.72 -1.09
C LEU A 54 -6.44 5.71 -0.91
N VAL A 55 -6.41 4.88 0.14
CA VAL A 55 -7.50 3.95 0.46
C VAL A 55 -8.82 4.69 0.71
N MET A 56 -8.81 5.73 1.52
CA MET A 56 -10.00 6.56 1.77
C MET A 56 -10.55 7.18 0.48
N GLY A 57 -9.66 7.62 -0.42
CA GLY A 57 -10.02 8.23 -1.70
C GLY A 57 -10.72 7.27 -2.68
N GLU A 58 -10.70 5.97 -2.43
CA GLU A 58 -11.41 4.96 -3.24
C GLU A 58 -12.85 4.71 -2.76
N SER A 59 -13.26 5.33 -1.64
CA SER A 59 -14.64 5.24 -1.16
C SER A 59 -15.62 5.75 -2.22
N GLY A 60 -16.57 4.88 -2.63
CA GLY A 60 -17.53 5.16 -3.69
C GLY A 60 -17.01 4.95 -5.14
N TYR A 61 -15.75 4.54 -5.32
CA TYR A 61 -15.17 4.27 -6.65
C TYR A 61 -14.85 2.80 -6.89
N VAL A 62 -14.75 1.99 -5.83
CA VAL A 62 -14.67 0.53 -5.92
C VAL A 62 -16.05 -0.09 -5.72
N HIS A 63 -16.24 -1.34 -6.20
CA HIS A 63 -17.53 -2.02 -6.18
C HIS A 63 -17.90 -2.65 -4.82
N PHE A 64 -17.04 -2.49 -3.84
CA PHE A 64 -17.24 -2.91 -2.44
C PHE A 64 -17.11 -1.72 -1.49
N PRO A 65 -17.69 -1.79 -0.28
CA PRO A 65 -17.56 -0.71 0.68
C PRO A 65 -16.13 -0.61 1.21
N VAL A 66 -15.52 0.56 1.13
CA VAL A 66 -14.27 0.86 1.84
C VAL A 66 -14.61 1.04 3.32
N THR A 67 -13.96 0.26 4.19
CA THR A 67 -14.23 0.24 5.62
C THR A 67 -13.14 0.94 6.43
N GLU A 68 -13.47 1.32 7.68
CA GLU A 68 -12.47 1.85 8.62
C GLU A 68 -11.34 0.85 8.87
N ASP A 69 -11.62 -0.47 8.86
CA ASP A 69 -10.60 -1.50 9.03
C ASP A 69 -9.57 -1.48 7.90
N MET A 70 -9.99 -1.22 6.65
CA MET A 70 -9.06 -1.04 5.52
C MET A 70 -8.18 0.19 5.69
N VAL A 71 -8.73 1.28 6.20
CA VAL A 71 -7.97 2.52 6.44
C VAL A 71 -6.99 2.34 7.59
N ILE A 72 -7.39 1.67 8.66
CA ILE A 72 -6.50 1.31 9.78
C ILE A 72 -5.44 0.32 9.31
N GLY A 73 -5.82 -0.69 8.53
CA GLY A 73 -4.87 -1.63 7.90
C GLY A 73 -3.83 -0.91 7.05
N ALA A 74 -4.24 0.12 6.31
CA ALA A 74 -3.33 0.95 5.52
C ALA A 74 -2.35 1.77 6.39
N LEU A 75 -2.76 2.25 7.56
CA LEU A 75 -1.85 2.91 8.52
C LEU A 75 -0.83 1.94 9.13
N LEU A 76 -1.17 0.66 9.24
CA LEU A 76 -0.39 -0.33 9.98
C LEU A 76 0.29 -1.37 9.08
N HIS A 77 0.13 -1.27 7.76
CA HIS A 77 0.50 -2.32 6.80
C HIS A 77 1.98 -2.75 6.85
N ASP A 78 2.89 -1.83 7.19
CA ASP A 78 4.33 -2.09 7.31
C ASP A 78 4.79 -2.44 8.73
N ALA A 79 3.90 -2.32 9.75
CA ALA A 79 4.29 -2.46 11.15
C ALA A 79 4.84 -3.85 11.48
N VAL A 80 4.35 -4.90 10.84
CA VAL A 80 4.79 -6.29 11.06
C VAL A 80 6.12 -6.56 10.38
N GLU A 81 6.29 -6.10 9.14
CA GLU A 81 7.52 -6.33 8.37
C GLU A 81 8.73 -5.60 8.95
N ASP A 82 8.51 -4.37 9.40
CA ASP A 82 9.59 -3.48 9.82
C ASP A 82 9.86 -3.50 11.33
N GLU A 83 8.83 -3.78 12.16
CA GLU A 83 8.88 -3.46 13.59
C GLU A 83 8.33 -4.58 14.50
N GLY A 84 8.67 -5.84 14.25
CA GLY A 84 8.48 -6.88 15.27
C GLY A 84 7.77 -8.18 14.88
N GLY A 85 7.49 -8.42 13.58
CA GLY A 85 7.03 -9.72 13.10
C GLY A 85 5.72 -10.22 13.72
N TRP A 86 5.63 -11.53 13.97
CA TRP A 86 4.44 -12.18 14.55
C TRP A 86 3.96 -11.60 15.89
N PRO A 87 4.82 -11.21 16.84
CA PRO A 87 4.37 -10.51 18.05
C PRO A 87 3.63 -9.21 17.77
N ARG A 88 4.11 -8.43 16.78
CA ARG A 88 3.46 -7.19 16.36
C ARG A 88 2.08 -7.45 15.74
N LEU A 89 1.95 -8.49 14.92
CA LEU A 89 0.66 -8.86 14.34
C LEU A 89 -0.38 -9.21 15.41
N ARG A 90 0.01 -9.98 16.42
CA ARG A 90 -0.89 -10.29 17.57
C ARG A 90 -1.29 -9.05 18.37
N ASP A 91 -0.36 -8.12 18.56
CA ASP A 91 -0.64 -6.85 19.21
C ASP A 91 -1.62 -5.98 18.42
N ILE A 92 -1.47 -5.94 17.08
CA ILE A 92 -2.42 -5.26 16.18
C ILE A 92 -3.80 -5.92 16.27
N GLU A 93 -3.88 -7.24 16.26
CA GLU A 93 -5.15 -7.97 16.41
C GLU A 93 -5.84 -7.63 17.73
N ALA A 94 -5.10 -7.63 18.85
CA ALA A 94 -5.64 -7.30 20.16
C ALA A 94 -6.16 -5.86 20.26
N ASN A 95 -5.53 -4.90 19.60
CA ASN A 95 -5.88 -3.48 19.68
C ASN A 95 -6.94 -3.04 18.64
N PHE A 96 -6.94 -3.66 17.44
CA PHE A 96 -7.73 -3.20 16.30
C PHE A 96 -8.66 -4.26 15.71
N GLY A 97 -8.55 -5.51 16.16
CA GLY A 97 -9.41 -6.61 15.72
C GLY A 97 -8.84 -7.43 14.58
N SER A 98 -9.47 -8.59 14.35
CA SER A 98 -8.98 -9.60 13.40
C SER A 98 -9.00 -9.14 11.95
N GLU A 99 -9.95 -8.29 11.53
CA GLU A 99 -10.03 -7.83 10.15
C GLU A 99 -8.85 -6.91 9.80
N VAL A 100 -8.47 -5.99 10.69
CA VAL A 100 -7.26 -5.17 10.55
C VAL A 100 -6.02 -6.05 10.49
N ALA A 101 -5.90 -7.03 11.41
CA ALA A 101 -4.77 -7.95 11.45
C ALA A 101 -4.63 -8.76 10.15
N LYS A 102 -5.73 -9.28 9.58
CA LYS A 102 -5.72 -9.98 8.29
C LYS A 102 -5.23 -9.10 7.14
N ILE A 103 -5.67 -7.84 7.08
CA ILE A 103 -5.21 -6.89 6.06
C ILE A 103 -3.71 -6.66 6.19
N VAL A 104 -3.22 -6.41 7.40
CA VAL A 104 -1.78 -6.19 7.67
C VAL A 104 -0.98 -7.45 7.34
N GLU A 105 -1.45 -8.63 7.75
CA GLU A 105 -0.84 -9.93 7.40
C GLU A 105 -0.72 -10.10 5.89
N GLY A 106 -1.81 -9.86 5.15
CA GLY A 106 -1.84 -9.97 3.71
C GLY A 106 -0.92 -8.96 3.00
N CYS A 107 -0.63 -7.80 3.60
CA CYS A 107 0.32 -6.83 3.07
C CYS A 107 1.79 -7.13 3.44
N THR A 108 2.04 -7.97 4.45
CA THR A 108 3.38 -8.29 4.96
C THR A 108 4.06 -9.35 4.11
N ASP A 109 5.25 -9.11 3.59
CA ASP A 109 6.02 -10.10 2.82
C ASP A 109 7.05 -10.89 3.65
N SER A 110 7.33 -10.47 4.89
CA SER A 110 8.22 -11.18 5.83
C SER A 110 7.78 -10.92 7.27
N PHE A 111 7.71 -11.99 8.07
CA PHE A 111 7.33 -11.96 9.48
C PHE A 111 8.52 -12.08 10.43
N GLU A 112 9.74 -12.08 9.91
CA GLU A 112 10.95 -12.34 10.70
C GLU A 112 11.29 -11.18 11.65
N GLY A 113 10.71 -9.98 11.46
CA GLY A 113 10.94 -8.81 12.32
C GLY A 113 12.40 -8.35 12.39
N ASP A 114 13.33 -9.11 11.83
CA ASP A 114 14.77 -8.85 11.76
C ASP A 114 15.26 -9.07 10.32
N SER A 115 15.98 -8.10 9.79
CA SER A 115 16.52 -8.14 8.44
C SER A 115 17.56 -9.24 8.21
N SER A 116 18.19 -9.79 9.27
CA SER A 116 19.22 -10.82 9.19
C SER A 116 18.68 -12.19 8.78
N ASN A 117 17.39 -12.47 9.09
CA ASN A 117 16.74 -13.76 8.84
C ASN A 117 15.77 -13.74 7.66
N LYS A 118 15.59 -12.58 7.01
CA LYS A 118 14.69 -12.47 5.85
C LYS A 118 15.22 -13.31 4.69
N LEU A 119 14.35 -14.06 4.04
CA LEU A 119 14.65 -14.73 2.77
C LEU A 119 15.23 -13.74 1.75
N GLU A 120 15.96 -14.27 0.77
CA GLU A 120 16.44 -13.48 -0.37
C GLU A 120 15.28 -12.69 -1.00
N TRP A 121 15.60 -11.51 -1.55
CA TRP A 121 14.60 -10.55 -2.03
C TRP A 121 13.64 -11.14 -3.06
N GLU A 122 14.16 -11.81 -4.08
CA GLU A 122 13.36 -12.30 -5.21
C GLU A 122 12.41 -13.45 -4.81
N PRO A 123 12.83 -14.53 -4.11
CA PRO A 123 11.91 -15.57 -3.62
C PRO A 123 10.81 -14.99 -2.73
N ARG A 124 11.12 -14.03 -1.88
CA ARG A 124 10.16 -13.36 -0.99
C ARG A 124 9.12 -12.57 -1.79
N LYS A 125 9.55 -11.79 -2.80
CA LYS A 125 8.63 -11.04 -3.66
C LYS A 125 7.74 -11.96 -4.50
N ILE A 126 8.27 -13.06 -5.03
CA ILE A 126 7.49 -14.08 -5.75
C ILE A 126 6.43 -14.71 -4.83
N ALA A 127 6.80 -15.07 -3.61
CA ALA A 127 5.86 -15.64 -2.64
C ALA A 127 4.74 -14.64 -2.29
N TYR A 128 5.08 -13.37 -2.09
CA TYR A 128 4.12 -12.29 -1.86
C TYR A 128 3.16 -12.11 -3.03
N ILE A 129 3.66 -12.00 -4.26
CA ILE A 129 2.86 -11.87 -5.49
C ILE A 129 1.87 -13.04 -5.62
N ASN A 130 2.34 -14.27 -5.40
CA ASN A 130 1.49 -15.46 -5.49
C ASN A 130 0.38 -15.45 -4.44
N ARG A 131 0.68 -15.04 -3.20
CA ARG A 131 -0.31 -14.95 -2.13
C ARG A 131 -1.37 -13.90 -2.45
N LEU A 132 -1.01 -12.74 -2.98
CA LEU A 132 -1.94 -11.67 -3.34
C LEU A 132 -3.05 -12.15 -4.29
N ARG A 133 -2.83 -13.17 -5.11
CA ARG A 133 -3.86 -13.71 -6.02
C ARG A 133 -5.09 -14.26 -5.30
N SER A 134 -4.96 -14.65 -4.03
CA SER A 134 -6.05 -15.17 -3.20
C SER A 134 -6.50 -14.24 -2.07
N GLU A 135 -5.84 -13.10 -1.90
CA GLU A 135 -6.17 -12.14 -0.84
C GLU A 135 -7.55 -11.48 -1.07
N PRO A 136 -8.25 -11.09 0.01
CA PRO A 136 -9.49 -10.32 -0.10
C PRO A 136 -9.30 -8.97 -0.78
N GLU A 137 -10.37 -8.43 -1.36
CA GLU A 137 -10.37 -7.14 -2.07
C GLU A 137 -9.86 -5.97 -1.22
N GLY A 138 -10.18 -5.95 0.08
CA GLY A 138 -9.67 -4.94 1.01
C GLY A 138 -8.16 -4.96 1.15
N THR A 139 -7.57 -6.16 1.26
CA THR A 139 -6.11 -6.35 1.30
C THR A 139 -5.47 -5.91 -0.02
N LEU A 140 -6.07 -6.29 -1.15
CA LEU A 140 -5.60 -5.88 -2.48
C LEU A 140 -5.64 -4.35 -2.66
N LEU A 141 -6.68 -3.69 -2.15
CA LEU A 141 -6.81 -2.25 -2.19
C LEU A 141 -5.69 -1.55 -1.40
N VAL A 142 -5.41 -2.02 -0.17
CA VAL A 142 -4.33 -1.49 0.67
C VAL A 142 -2.97 -1.74 0.02
N SER A 143 -2.73 -2.96 -0.48
CA SER A 143 -1.50 -3.31 -1.19
C SER A 143 -1.30 -2.42 -2.43
N ALA A 144 -2.34 -2.20 -3.25
CA ALA A 144 -2.25 -1.33 -4.42
C ALA A 144 -1.96 0.13 -4.04
N ALA A 145 -2.60 0.64 -2.97
CA ALA A 145 -2.36 2.00 -2.47
C ALA A 145 -0.90 2.21 -2.03
N ASP A 146 -0.31 1.24 -1.31
CA ASP A 146 1.10 1.24 -0.96
C ASP A 146 2.00 1.30 -2.21
N LYS A 147 1.71 0.47 -3.20
CA LYS A 147 2.54 0.43 -4.41
C LYS A 147 2.41 1.70 -5.25
N VAL A 148 1.22 2.31 -5.32
CA VAL A 148 1.04 3.63 -5.94
C VAL A 148 1.86 4.69 -5.21
N TYR A 149 1.81 4.73 -3.88
CA TYR A 149 2.58 5.70 -3.10
C TYR A 149 4.09 5.52 -3.31
N ASN A 150 4.58 4.28 -3.26
CA ASN A 150 5.97 3.96 -3.48
C ASN A 150 6.44 4.29 -4.91
N ALA A 151 5.66 3.94 -5.93
CA ALA A 151 6.00 4.24 -7.32
C ALA A 151 6.06 5.75 -7.59
N ARG A 152 5.10 6.53 -7.05
CA ARG A 152 5.11 7.99 -7.13
C ARG A 152 6.35 8.58 -6.47
N ALA A 153 6.70 8.13 -5.27
CA ALA A 153 7.89 8.60 -4.57
C ALA A 153 9.18 8.33 -5.38
N ILE A 154 9.30 7.14 -5.96
CA ILE A 154 10.44 6.79 -6.81
C ILE A 154 10.47 7.67 -8.06
N LEU A 155 9.33 7.92 -8.70
CA LEU A 155 9.25 8.77 -9.90
C LEU A 155 9.68 10.21 -9.61
N GLU A 156 9.21 10.80 -8.50
CA GLU A 156 9.62 12.16 -8.10
C GLU A 156 11.10 12.21 -7.73
N ASP A 157 11.58 11.26 -6.92
CA ASP A 157 12.99 11.17 -6.59
C ASP A 157 13.89 10.98 -7.83
N TYR A 158 13.41 10.23 -8.83
CA TYR A 158 14.13 10.04 -10.09
C TYR A 158 14.18 11.35 -10.91
N ARG A 159 13.10 12.12 -10.93
CA ARG A 159 13.08 13.43 -11.61
C ARG A 159 14.07 14.41 -10.99
N GLU A 160 14.31 14.32 -9.68
CA GLU A 160 15.24 15.19 -8.97
C GLU A 160 16.69 14.71 -9.05
N ALA A 161 16.93 13.42 -8.81
CA ALA A 161 18.27 12.85 -8.62
C ALA A 161 18.74 11.98 -9.80
N GLY A 162 17.89 11.71 -10.79
CA GLY A 162 18.20 10.82 -11.91
C GLY A 162 18.53 9.40 -11.46
N PRO A 163 19.46 8.72 -12.19
CA PRO A 163 19.84 7.32 -11.95
C PRO A 163 20.32 7.03 -10.52
N ALA A 164 20.81 8.03 -9.80
CA ALA A 164 21.31 7.86 -8.44
C ALA A 164 20.24 7.31 -7.48
N VAL A 165 18.95 7.46 -7.80
CA VAL A 165 17.85 6.93 -6.98
C VAL A 165 17.95 5.42 -6.82
N TRP A 166 18.43 4.70 -7.83
CA TRP A 166 18.48 3.24 -7.80
C TRP A 166 19.45 2.68 -6.75
N SER A 167 20.48 3.44 -6.36
CA SER A 167 21.41 3.05 -5.29
C SER A 167 20.75 2.94 -3.91
N ARG A 168 19.57 3.53 -3.72
CA ARG A 168 18.79 3.42 -2.47
C ARG A 168 18.17 2.05 -2.27
N PHE A 169 18.07 1.25 -3.33
CA PHE A 169 17.45 -0.07 -3.31
C PHE A 169 18.51 -1.17 -3.29
N LYS A 170 18.24 -2.29 -2.58
CA LYS A 170 19.13 -3.47 -2.58
C LYS A 170 19.21 -4.11 -3.98
N ARG A 171 18.17 -3.92 -4.77
CA ARG A 171 18.08 -4.33 -6.18
C ARG A 171 17.83 -3.09 -7.03
N GLY A 172 18.40 -3.08 -8.22
CA GLY A 172 18.40 -1.92 -9.09
C GLY A 172 17.07 -1.69 -9.82
N ARG A 173 17.14 -0.84 -10.83
CA ARG A 173 16.00 -0.45 -11.69
C ARG A 173 15.21 -1.63 -12.24
N LYS A 174 15.91 -2.60 -12.83
CA LYS A 174 15.29 -3.74 -13.53
C LYS A 174 14.38 -4.54 -12.60
N GLU A 175 14.85 -4.85 -11.41
CA GLU A 175 14.11 -5.65 -10.43
C GLU A 175 12.95 -4.85 -9.83
N GLN A 176 13.09 -3.54 -9.63
CA GLN A 176 11.99 -2.70 -9.16
C GLN A 176 10.86 -2.62 -10.19
N LEU A 177 11.18 -2.37 -11.46
CA LEU A 177 10.19 -2.32 -12.54
C LEU A 177 9.54 -3.69 -12.78
N TRP A 178 10.32 -4.78 -12.72
CA TRP A 178 9.79 -6.15 -12.78
C TRP A 178 8.75 -6.37 -11.67
N TYR A 179 9.09 -6.00 -10.44
CA TYR A 179 8.20 -6.20 -9.29
C TYR A 179 6.87 -5.45 -9.44
N PHE A 180 6.90 -4.19 -9.86
CA PHE A 180 5.68 -3.43 -10.15
C PHE A 180 4.87 -4.08 -11.30
N GLY A 181 5.54 -4.56 -12.33
CA GLY A 181 4.88 -5.23 -13.46
C GLY A 181 4.15 -6.52 -13.04
N GLU A 182 4.77 -7.34 -12.19
CA GLU A 182 4.13 -8.57 -11.70
C GLU A 182 2.96 -8.28 -10.77
N LEU A 183 3.06 -7.25 -9.92
CA LEU A 183 1.95 -6.82 -9.08
C LEU A 183 0.78 -6.27 -9.90
N LEU A 184 1.06 -5.48 -10.93
CA LEU A 184 0.03 -4.97 -11.85
C LEU A 184 -0.77 -6.10 -12.49
N LYS A 185 -0.11 -7.19 -12.94
CA LYS A 185 -0.80 -8.37 -13.48
C LYS A 185 -1.82 -8.93 -12.48
N VAL A 186 -1.41 -9.08 -11.20
CA VAL A 186 -2.32 -9.58 -10.16
C VAL A 186 -3.49 -8.63 -9.95
N TYR A 187 -3.26 -7.33 -9.84
CA TYR A 187 -4.34 -6.36 -9.63
C TYR A 187 -5.28 -6.30 -10.83
N GLU A 188 -4.79 -6.42 -12.05
CA GLU A 188 -5.61 -6.46 -13.27
C GLU A 188 -6.44 -7.75 -13.35
N GLU A 189 -5.86 -8.92 -13.03
CA GLU A 189 -6.54 -10.21 -12.95
C GLU A 189 -7.68 -10.21 -11.91
N ARG A 190 -7.49 -9.50 -10.79
CA ARG A 190 -8.43 -9.45 -9.66
C ARG A 190 -9.46 -8.32 -9.76
N GLY A 191 -9.38 -7.48 -10.77
CA GLY A 191 -10.30 -6.38 -11.04
C GLY A 191 -9.63 -5.01 -10.93
N SER A 192 -9.41 -4.40 -12.08
CA SER A 192 -8.78 -3.09 -12.18
C SER A 192 -9.63 -1.98 -11.54
N ASN A 193 -9.00 -1.12 -10.76
CA ASN A 193 -9.58 0.07 -10.16
C ASN A 193 -8.75 1.32 -10.47
N ARG A 194 -9.06 2.47 -9.87
CA ARG A 194 -8.34 3.74 -10.08
C ARG A 194 -6.87 3.63 -9.65
N LEU A 195 -6.58 2.96 -8.52
CA LEU A 195 -5.20 2.77 -8.03
C LEU A 195 -4.38 1.89 -8.98
N THR A 196 -4.97 0.82 -9.53
CA THR A 196 -4.31 -0.04 -10.52
C THR A 196 -3.94 0.76 -11.77
N LYS A 197 -4.87 1.58 -12.29
CA LYS A 197 -4.62 2.45 -13.46
C LYS A 197 -3.53 3.48 -13.17
N GLU A 198 -3.56 4.07 -11.98
CA GLU A 198 -2.55 5.03 -11.55
C GLU A 198 -1.17 4.39 -11.37
N LEU A 199 -1.10 3.20 -10.74
CA LEU A 199 0.15 2.45 -10.64
C LEU A 199 0.74 2.19 -12.03
N LYS A 200 -0.08 1.74 -12.97
CA LYS A 200 0.36 1.51 -14.36
C LYS A 200 0.90 2.80 -14.99
N ARG A 201 0.17 3.90 -14.89
CA ARG A 201 0.59 5.19 -15.44
C ARG A 201 1.95 5.64 -14.90
N VAL A 202 2.13 5.54 -13.57
CA VAL A 202 3.37 5.97 -12.90
C VAL A 202 4.55 5.06 -13.26
N THR A 203 4.32 3.75 -13.30
CA THR A 203 5.40 2.79 -13.63
C THR A 203 5.79 2.82 -15.11
N ASP A 204 4.84 3.03 -16.03
CA ASP A 204 5.10 3.22 -17.44
C ASP A 204 5.95 4.50 -17.67
N GLU A 205 5.62 5.60 -16.96
CA GLU A 205 6.39 6.83 -17.02
C GLU A 205 7.81 6.65 -16.47
N LEU A 206 7.94 6.02 -15.28
CA LEU A 206 9.23 5.73 -14.68
C LEU A 206 10.10 4.86 -15.60
N ALA A 207 9.52 3.83 -16.21
CA ALA A 207 10.20 2.98 -17.18
C ALA A 207 10.68 3.79 -18.41
N ARG A 208 9.84 4.70 -18.91
CA ARG A 208 10.13 5.54 -20.08
C ARG A 208 11.28 6.51 -19.82
N ILE A 209 11.23 7.25 -18.69
CA ILE A 209 12.26 8.27 -18.41
C ILE A 209 13.60 7.67 -17.98
N SER A 210 13.60 6.45 -17.46
CA SER A 210 14.80 5.71 -17.08
C SER A 210 15.28 4.72 -18.17
N ALA A 211 14.66 4.71 -19.36
CA ALA A 211 15.06 3.89 -20.49
C ALA A 211 16.41 4.38 -21.05
N GLY A 212 17.41 3.55 -21.07
CA GLY A 212 18.76 3.90 -21.54
C GLY A 212 19.81 3.83 -20.45
N GLU A 213 19.40 3.49 -19.23
CA GLU A 213 20.29 3.18 -18.13
C GLU A 213 20.51 1.66 -18.10
N ALA A 214 21.73 1.27 -18.40
CA ALA A 214 22.19 -0.13 -18.36
C ALA A 214 22.61 -0.51 -16.93
#